data_1d37320a859049fbd7540e6e5c410bbb
#
_entry.id   1d37320a859049fbd7540e6e5c410bbb
#
_cell.length_a   1.000
_cell.length_b   1.000
_cell.length_c   1.000
_cell.angle_alpha   90.00
_cell.angle_beta   90.00
_cell.angle_gamma   90.00
#
_symmetry.space_group_name_H-M   'P 1'
#
loop_
_entity.id
_entity.type
_entity.pdbx_description
1 polymer ?
#
loop_
_entity_poly.entity_id
_entity_poly.type
_entity_poly.pdbx_seq_one_letter_code
_entity_poly.pdbx_strand_id
1 'polypeptide(L)'
;LALAAAQVASSSASPPLIELLTFGVGSDPFSHFGHAGICLRELGLPGGQCMNFGTADFSTPVPLTLGFLRGEAAFWVSVLDRGRTIDWYAAENRTVERQILPLSNAEAAALLSALIAAAAPEMRYYRYHHFNDNCTTRIRDLLDQAIGGRLSATTKTTSSGKTFRAFIEEGFKDHVLLLALSHLFIGRAADRPASEWEAMFLPSAFRDSVERIMGARPETLFHSSRIDVPARVPTGHLAILSYGTIAAFLISVSRTKRYGAWLRALLVAVPGLLGLGAGLIALYAIQEELVWNEALLVITPLEVLALRTDRLGRWWRRGRVGLFAVIALLGAGGVLLQPLWSSLIAMTLILGALEIARSPKAQRA
;
A
#
# COMPACT_ATOMS: atom_id res chain seq x y z
N LEU A 1 7.60 11.64 -31.02
CA LEU A 1 6.84 10.38 -31.02
C LEU A 1 6.15 10.13 -32.37
N ALA A 2 5.43 11.11 -32.93
CA ALA A 2 4.77 10.94 -34.25
C ALA A 2 5.76 10.67 -35.40
N LEU A 3 6.94 11.26 -35.39
CA LEU A 3 7.98 11.01 -36.37
C LEU A 3 8.63 9.62 -36.24
N ALA A 4 8.83 9.13 -35.00
CA ALA A 4 9.35 7.79 -34.75
C ALA A 4 8.33 6.69 -35.12
N ALA A 5 7.04 6.91 -34.86
CA ALA A 5 5.97 5.99 -35.24
C ALA A 5 5.81 5.88 -36.77
N ALA A 6 5.97 7.00 -37.50
CA ALA A 6 5.90 7.02 -38.95
C ALA A 6 7.11 6.33 -39.61
N GLN A 7 8.30 6.34 -39.02
CA GLN A 7 9.49 5.68 -39.52
C GLN A 7 9.46 4.15 -39.32
N VAL A 8 8.83 3.66 -38.24
CA VAL A 8 8.69 2.21 -37.98
C VAL A 8 7.69 1.55 -38.97
N ALA A 9 6.70 2.30 -39.43
CA ALA A 9 5.70 1.78 -40.39
C ALA A 9 6.23 1.61 -41.85
N SER A 10 7.38 2.15 -42.16
CA SER A 10 7.89 2.19 -43.55
C SER A 10 9.17 1.38 -43.83
N SER A 11 9.76 0.73 -42.81
CA SER A 11 10.96 -0.06 -42.97
C SER A 11 10.70 -1.54 -42.67
N SER A 12 11.26 -2.44 -43.46
CA SER A 12 11.37 -3.89 -43.23
C SER A 12 12.31 -4.22 -42.05
N ALA A 13 12.43 -3.31 -41.09
CA ALA A 13 13.23 -3.47 -39.89
C ALA A 13 12.54 -4.43 -38.92
N SER A 14 13.31 -5.33 -38.32
CA SER A 14 12.84 -6.18 -37.22
C SER A 14 12.21 -5.33 -36.08
N PRO A 15 11.15 -5.81 -35.43
CA PRO A 15 10.54 -5.07 -34.33
C PRO A 15 11.58 -4.78 -33.25
N PRO A 16 11.43 -3.66 -32.52
CA PRO A 16 12.37 -3.31 -31.47
C PRO A 16 12.38 -4.36 -30.38
N LEU A 17 13.52 -4.50 -29.72
CA LEU A 17 13.67 -5.30 -28.52
C LEU A 17 12.85 -4.64 -27.40
N ILE A 18 11.96 -5.39 -26.76
CA ILE A 18 11.13 -4.90 -25.64
C ILE A 18 11.69 -5.46 -24.34
N GLU A 19 11.97 -4.57 -23.41
CA GLU A 19 12.53 -4.88 -22.10
C GLU A 19 11.57 -4.44 -21.00
N LEU A 20 11.31 -5.33 -20.03
CA LEU A 20 10.69 -4.97 -18.76
C LEU A 20 11.80 -4.58 -17.79
N LEU A 21 11.75 -3.38 -17.25
CA LEU A 21 12.60 -2.94 -16.15
C LEU A 21 11.81 -3.02 -14.83
N THR A 22 12.43 -3.62 -13.82
CA THR A 22 11.92 -3.67 -12.44
C THR A 22 12.88 -2.88 -11.56
N PHE A 23 12.32 -1.91 -10.84
CA PHE A 23 13.05 -1.08 -9.90
C PHE A 23 12.67 -1.48 -8.48
N GLY A 24 13.66 -1.81 -7.67
CA GLY A 24 13.48 -2.20 -6.27
C GLY A 24 12.88 -1.09 -5.42
N VAL A 25 12.64 -1.39 -4.16
CA VAL A 25 12.06 -0.44 -3.19
C VAL A 25 12.93 0.79 -2.99
N GLY A 26 12.31 1.93 -2.77
CA GLY A 26 12.95 3.20 -2.44
C GLY A 26 12.83 3.55 -0.95
N SER A 27 13.18 4.79 -0.59
CA SER A 27 13.15 5.30 0.80
C SER A 27 11.90 6.09 1.14
N ASP A 28 11.20 6.61 0.15
CA ASP A 28 9.99 7.37 0.36
C ASP A 28 8.73 6.47 0.35
N PRO A 29 7.63 6.86 0.99
CA PRO A 29 6.44 6.03 1.12
C PRO A 29 5.84 5.53 -0.20
N PHE A 30 5.98 6.31 -1.28
CA PHE A 30 5.43 5.93 -2.59
C PHE A 30 6.30 4.89 -3.30
N SER A 31 7.59 4.79 -2.95
CA SER A 31 8.54 3.87 -3.57
C SER A 31 8.71 2.54 -2.81
N HIS A 32 8.06 2.34 -1.66
CA HIS A 32 8.15 1.11 -0.87
C HIS A 32 7.67 -0.15 -1.58
N PHE A 33 6.87 0.00 -2.62
CA PHE A 33 6.37 -1.13 -3.40
C PHE A 33 7.18 -1.36 -4.69
N GLY A 34 8.25 -0.60 -4.90
CA GLY A 34 9.04 -0.66 -6.12
C GLY A 34 8.38 0.11 -7.28
N HIS A 35 8.87 -0.14 -8.51
CA HIS A 35 8.33 0.44 -9.73
C HIS A 35 8.61 -0.49 -10.92
N ALA A 36 7.82 -0.40 -11.98
CA ALA A 36 8.06 -1.06 -13.25
C ALA A 36 8.02 -0.08 -14.41
N GLY A 37 8.88 -0.28 -15.40
CA GLY A 37 8.91 0.44 -16.65
C GLY A 37 9.05 -0.53 -17.82
N ILE A 38 8.56 -0.15 -18.98
CA ILE A 38 8.75 -0.92 -20.21
C ILE A 38 9.54 -0.12 -21.20
N CYS A 39 10.62 -0.70 -21.73
CA CYS A 39 11.56 0.02 -22.58
C CYS A 39 11.63 -0.61 -23.97
N LEU A 40 11.76 0.26 -24.96
CA LEU A 40 11.94 -0.08 -26.37
C LEU A 40 13.37 0.20 -26.76
N ARG A 41 14.03 -0.75 -27.40
CA ARG A 41 15.40 -0.65 -27.86
C ARG A 41 15.49 -1.10 -29.33
N GLU A 42 16.17 -0.35 -30.16
CA GLU A 42 16.54 -0.83 -31.50
C GLU A 42 17.72 -1.78 -31.40
N LEU A 43 17.66 -2.89 -32.12
CA LEU A 43 18.76 -3.86 -32.20
C LEU A 43 20.02 -3.17 -32.76
N GLY A 44 21.12 -3.26 -32.01
CA GLY A 44 22.41 -2.68 -32.42
C GLY A 44 22.62 -1.21 -32.01
N LEU A 45 21.62 -0.51 -31.46
CA LEU A 45 21.81 0.85 -30.95
C LEU A 45 21.91 0.87 -29.42
N PRO A 46 22.79 1.72 -28.86
CA PRO A 46 22.96 1.80 -27.38
C PRO A 46 21.82 2.53 -26.67
N GLY A 47 20.98 3.27 -27.41
CA GLY A 47 19.87 4.05 -26.89
C GLY A 47 18.58 3.25 -26.70
N GLY A 48 17.53 3.95 -26.29
CA GLY A 48 16.18 3.42 -26.13
C GLY A 48 15.30 4.38 -25.36
N GLN A 49 14.01 4.12 -25.36
CA GLN A 49 13.03 4.91 -24.61
C GLN A 49 12.26 4.00 -23.65
N CYS A 50 12.04 4.46 -22.42
CA CYS A 50 11.23 3.79 -21.43
C CYS A 50 9.91 4.53 -21.23
N MET A 51 8.83 3.79 -21.22
CA MET A 51 7.52 4.25 -20.81
C MET A 51 7.31 3.92 -19.33
N ASN A 52 7.11 4.97 -18.52
CA ASN A 52 6.88 4.88 -17.11
C ASN A 52 5.41 5.25 -16.82
N PHE A 53 4.62 4.28 -16.45
CA PHE A 53 3.27 4.49 -15.94
C PHE A 53 3.35 4.93 -14.47
N GLY A 54 2.37 5.70 -13.99
CA GLY A 54 2.37 6.14 -12.59
C GLY A 54 3.21 7.39 -12.32
N THR A 55 3.52 8.17 -13.34
CA THR A 55 4.09 9.51 -13.17
C THR A 55 2.99 10.45 -12.65
N ALA A 56 3.30 11.27 -11.65
CA ALA A 56 2.40 12.25 -11.07
C ALA A 56 3.17 13.53 -10.66
N ASP A 57 2.45 14.57 -10.33
CA ASP A 57 3.05 15.78 -9.74
C ASP A 57 3.17 15.60 -8.21
N PHE A 58 4.31 15.07 -7.77
CA PHE A 58 4.63 14.89 -6.36
C PHE A 58 5.01 16.19 -5.63
N SER A 59 5.14 17.32 -6.34
CA SER A 59 5.41 18.63 -5.71
C SER A 59 4.21 19.15 -4.93
N THR A 60 3.01 18.63 -5.20
CA THR A 60 1.75 19.00 -4.54
C THR A 60 1.17 17.80 -3.77
N PRO A 61 1.78 17.35 -2.65
CA PRO A 61 1.41 16.09 -2.01
C PRO A 61 -0.01 16.07 -1.43
N VAL A 62 -0.51 17.19 -0.91
CA VAL A 62 -1.86 17.24 -0.31
C VAL A 62 -2.95 17.10 -1.37
N PRO A 63 -3.01 17.91 -2.45
CA PRO A 63 -3.95 17.70 -3.54
C PRO A 63 -3.85 16.31 -4.17
N LEU A 64 -2.62 15.78 -4.36
CA LEU A 64 -2.41 14.46 -4.91
C LEU A 64 -3.03 13.37 -4.01
N THR A 65 -2.81 13.45 -2.68
CA THR A 65 -3.37 12.51 -1.71
C THR A 65 -4.90 12.58 -1.67
N LEU A 66 -5.47 13.77 -1.62
CA LEU A 66 -6.92 13.94 -1.64
C LEU A 66 -7.54 13.41 -2.93
N GLY A 67 -6.92 13.73 -4.07
CA GLY A 67 -7.33 13.19 -5.37
C GLY A 67 -7.19 11.65 -5.40
N PHE A 68 -6.13 11.09 -4.83
CA PHE A 68 -5.97 9.64 -4.71
C PHE A 68 -7.11 9.00 -3.92
N LEU A 69 -7.48 9.55 -2.75
CA LEU A 69 -8.58 9.05 -1.94
C LEU A 69 -9.92 9.09 -2.68
N ARG A 70 -10.12 10.08 -3.55
CA ARG A 70 -11.32 10.22 -4.39
C ARG A 70 -11.25 9.41 -5.69
N GLY A 71 -10.12 8.75 -5.97
CA GLY A 71 -9.89 8.11 -7.28
C GLY A 71 -9.84 9.11 -8.44
N GLU A 72 -9.49 10.36 -8.16
CA GLU A 72 -9.45 11.49 -9.12
C GLU A 72 -8.02 11.92 -9.42
N ALA A 73 -7.02 11.38 -8.68
CA ALA A 73 -5.62 11.72 -8.90
C ALA A 73 -5.19 11.40 -10.32
N ALA A 74 -4.77 12.41 -11.06
CA ALA A 74 -4.31 12.28 -12.43
C ALA A 74 -2.86 11.79 -12.44
N PHE A 75 -2.67 10.56 -12.86
CA PHE A 75 -1.38 10.00 -13.19
C PHE A 75 -1.25 9.88 -14.70
N TRP A 76 -0.02 9.84 -15.20
CA TRP A 76 0.20 9.75 -16.64
C TRP A 76 1.36 8.84 -17.00
N VAL A 77 1.44 8.51 -18.29
CA VAL A 77 2.59 7.81 -18.90
C VAL A 77 3.62 8.85 -19.29
N SER A 78 4.83 8.76 -18.73
CA SER A 78 5.98 9.53 -19.20
C SER A 78 6.90 8.68 -20.05
N VAL A 79 7.53 9.31 -21.05
CA VAL A 79 8.50 8.67 -21.93
C VAL A 79 9.85 9.32 -21.70
N LEU A 80 10.82 8.55 -21.24
CA LEU A 80 12.14 8.99 -20.86
C LEU A 80 13.22 8.19 -21.58
N ASP A 81 14.40 8.77 -21.73
CA ASP A 81 15.58 8.03 -22.20
C ASP A 81 15.87 6.86 -21.26
N ARG A 82 16.22 5.70 -21.86
CA ARG A 82 16.46 4.46 -21.13
C ARG A 82 17.67 4.57 -20.18
N GLY A 83 18.77 5.12 -20.67
CA GLY A 83 19.99 5.28 -19.86
C GLY A 83 19.72 6.18 -18.65
N ARG A 84 19.12 7.34 -18.89
CA ARG A 84 18.73 8.27 -17.83
C ARG A 84 17.77 7.64 -16.81
N THR A 85 16.84 6.82 -17.27
CA THR A 85 15.92 6.11 -16.37
C THR A 85 16.69 5.17 -15.45
N ILE A 86 17.60 4.35 -15.98
CA ILE A 86 18.42 3.42 -15.21
C ILE A 86 19.31 4.19 -14.22
N ASP A 87 20.01 5.22 -14.70
CA ASP A 87 20.93 6.02 -13.91
C ASP A 87 20.21 6.73 -12.74
N TRP A 88 19.00 7.22 -12.98
CA TRP A 88 18.21 7.85 -11.91
C TRP A 88 17.87 6.88 -10.78
N TYR A 89 17.32 5.70 -11.10
CA TYR A 89 17.00 4.71 -10.06
C TYR A 89 18.25 4.15 -9.37
N ALA A 90 19.36 4.01 -10.10
CA ALA A 90 20.65 3.63 -9.53
C ALA A 90 21.17 4.70 -8.55
N ALA A 91 21.04 6.00 -8.91
CA ALA A 91 21.43 7.12 -8.02
C ALA A 91 20.56 7.18 -6.75
N GLU A 92 19.28 6.75 -6.81
CA GLU A 92 18.42 6.56 -5.65
C GLU A 92 18.75 5.30 -4.83
N ASN A 93 19.82 4.58 -5.21
CA ASN A 93 20.23 3.31 -4.60
C ASN A 93 19.11 2.26 -4.60
N ARG A 94 18.42 2.10 -5.74
CA ARG A 94 17.37 1.12 -5.96
C ARG A 94 17.88 0.07 -6.94
N THR A 95 17.72 -1.21 -6.61
CA THR A 95 18.08 -2.30 -7.54
C THR A 95 17.34 -2.12 -8.86
N VAL A 96 18.07 -2.27 -9.98
CA VAL A 96 17.51 -2.21 -11.34
C VAL A 96 17.73 -3.55 -12.01
N GLU A 97 16.64 -4.20 -12.37
CA GLU A 97 16.65 -5.49 -13.06
C GLU A 97 15.98 -5.35 -14.43
N ARG A 98 16.50 -6.08 -15.39
CA ARG A 98 16.04 -6.10 -16.77
C ARG A 98 15.61 -7.51 -17.18
N GLN A 99 14.47 -7.61 -17.83
CA GLN A 99 14.04 -8.84 -18.52
C GLN A 99 13.79 -8.52 -20.00
N ILE A 100 14.50 -9.21 -20.91
CA ILE A 100 14.22 -9.14 -22.35
C ILE A 100 13.02 -10.03 -22.61
N LEU A 101 11.93 -9.47 -23.13
CA LEU A 101 10.70 -10.20 -23.38
C LEU A 101 10.83 -11.05 -24.65
N PRO A 102 10.67 -12.38 -24.57
CA PRO A 102 10.78 -13.29 -25.72
C PRO A 102 9.47 -13.29 -26.52
N LEU A 103 9.24 -12.20 -27.25
CA LEU A 103 8.05 -11.98 -28.04
C LEU A 103 8.29 -12.38 -29.48
N SER A 104 7.30 -12.99 -30.13
CA SER A 104 7.26 -13.10 -31.60
C SER A 104 7.12 -11.71 -32.23
N ASN A 105 7.42 -11.59 -33.50
CA ASN A 105 7.28 -10.32 -34.22
C ASN A 105 5.86 -9.75 -34.16
N ALA A 106 4.86 -10.62 -34.23
CA ALA A 106 3.45 -10.21 -34.12
C ALA A 106 3.10 -9.69 -32.71
N GLU A 107 3.55 -10.39 -31.65
CA GLU A 107 3.33 -9.99 -30.26
C GLU A 107 4.09 -8.67 -29.94
N ALA A 108 5.33 -8.54 -30.42
CA ALA A 108 6.10 -7.31 -30.26
C ALA A 108 5.44 -6.11 -30.95
N ALA A 109 4.93 -6.31 -32.18
CA ALA A 109 4.22 -5.27 -32.92
C ALA A 109 2.88 -4.88 -32.20
N ALA A 110 2.14 -5.86 -31.69
CA ALA A 110 0.91 -5.62 -30.96
C ALA A 110 1.19 -4.83 -29.67
N LEU A 111 2.20 -5.24 -28.88
CA LEU A 111 2.58 -4.56 -27.65
C LEU A 111 3.09 -3.14 -27.94
N LEU A 112 3.94 -2.95 -28.96
CA LEU A 112 4.43 -1.64 -29.37
C LEU A 112 3.27 -0.70 -29.73
N SER A 113 2.32 -1.18 -30.54
CA SER A 113 1.14 -0.40 -30.92
C SER A 113 0.32 0.02 -29.70
N ALA A 114 0.09 -0.90 -28.76
CA ALA A 114 -0.65 -0.62 -27.54
C ALA A 114 0.07 0.39 -26.62
N LEU A 115 1.40 0.28 -26.51
CA LEU A 115 2.23 1.21 -25.74
C LEU A 115 2.22 2.62 -26.35
N ILE A 116 2.33 2.74 -27.67
CA ILE A 116 2.25 4.03 -28.39
C ILE A 116 0.87 4.66 -28.14
N ALA A 117 -0.19 3.87 -28.25
CA ALA A 117 -1.56 4.35 -27.99
C ALA A 117 -1.72 4.82 -26.54
N ALA A 118 -1.20 4.07 -25.57
CA ALA A 118 -1.26 4.45 -24.16
C ALA A 118 -0.47 5.72 -23.83
N ALA A 119 0.59 6.04 -24.58
CA ALA A 119 1.40 7.24 -24.43
C ALA A 119 0.90 8.44 -25.25
N ALA A 120 -0.14 8.27 -26.06
CA ALA A 120 -0.72 9.35 -26.85
C ALA A 120 -1.27 10.47 -25.93
N PRO A 121 -1.19 11.76 -26.33
CA PRO A 121 -1.60 12.89 -25.50
C PRO A 121 -3.00 12.75 -24.91
N GLU A 122 -3.93 12.15 -25.67
CA GLU A 122 -5.34 11.99 -25.30
C GLU A 122 -5.56 10.82 -24.32
N MET A 123 -4.67 9.82 -24.33
CA MET A 123 -4.82 8.55 -23.58
C MET A 123 -3.86 8.41 -22.40
N ARG A 124 -2.82 9.26 -22.34
CA ARG A 124 -1.74 9.07 -21.36
C ARG A 124 -2.15 9.31 -19.91
N TYR A 125 -3.23 10.06 -19.66
CA TYR A 125 -3.72 10.35 -18.31
C TYR A 125 -4.71 9.27 -17.88
N TYR A 126 -4.59 8.84 -16.61
CA TYR A 126 -5.49 7.87 -16.02
C TYR A 126 -5.67 8.06 -14.52
N ARG A 127 -6.72 7.46 -13.97
CA ARG A 127 -6.99 7.45 -12.53
C ARG A 127 -6.23 6.31 -11.90
N TYR A 128 -5.34 6.63 -11.00
CA TYR A 128 -4.49 5.66 -10.36
C TYR A 128 -5.22 4.92 -9.23
N HIS A 129 -5.06 3.60 -9.19
CA HIS A 129 -5.49 2.76 -8.09
C HIS A 129 -4.34 1.84 -7.69
N HIS A 130 -3.95 1.85 -6.42
CA HIS A 130 -2.72 1.19 -5.96
C HIS A 130 -2.66 -0.29 -6.34
N PHE A 131 -3.75 -1.04 -6.21
CA PHE A 131 -3.79 -2.47 -6.50
C PHE A 131 -4.28 -2.81 -7.91
N ASN A 132 -5.18 -2.01 -8.49
CA ASN A 132 -5.93 -2.39 -9.67
C ASN A 132 -5.50 -1.64 -10.94
N ASP A 133 -4.95 -0.41 -10.81
CA ASP A 133 -4.56 0.43 -11.96
C ASP A 133 -3.31 1.28 -11.61
N ASN A 134 -2.17 0.60 -11.48
CA ASN A 134 -0.89 1.21 -11.13
C ASN A 134 0.15 1.06 -12.27
N CYS A 135 1.40 1.45 -11.99
CA CYS A 135 2.49 1.37 -12.98
C CYS A 135 2.69 -0.06 -13.50
N THR A 136 2.55 -1.07 -12.65
CA THR A 136 2.81 -2.46 -12.99
C THR A 136 1.61 -3.12 -13.67
N THR A 137 0.42 -2.92 -13.13
CA THR A 137 -0.81 -3.53 -13.68
C THR A 137 -1.09 -3.06 -15.09
N ARG A 138 -0.80 -1.80 -15.40
CA ARG A 138 -0.91 -1.29 -16.78
C ARG A 138 0.01 -1.99 -17.75
N ILE A 139 1.28 -2.18 -17.38
CA ILE A 139 2.24 -2.90 -18.23
C ILE A 139 1.82 -4.38 -18.34
N ARG A 140 1.41 -5.00 -17.23
CA ARG A 140 0.90 -6.38 -17.19
C ARG A 140 -0.25 -6.59 -18.16
N ASP A 141 -1.24 -5.70 -18.13
CA ASP A 141 -2.45 -5.85 -18.94
C ASP A 141 -2.16 -5.66 -20.44
N LEU A 142 -1.30 -4.69 -20.80
CA LEU A 142 -0.86 -4.50 -22.17
C LEU A 142 -0.02 -5.69 -22.68
N LEU A 143 0.87 -6.21 -21.85
CA LEU A 143 1.67 -7.40 -22.20
C LEU A 143 0.77 -8.63 -22.36
N ASP A 144 -0.13 -8.88 -21.40
CA ASP A 144 -1.02 -10.03 -21.44
C ASP A 144 -1.92 -10.02 -22.68
N GLN A 145 -2.45 -8.85 -23.03
CA GLN A 145 -3.23 -8.70 -24.25
C GLN A 145 -2.38 -9.01 -25.50
N ALA A 146 -1.16 -8.51 -25.58
CA ALA A 146 -0.28 -8.72 -26.73
C ALA A 146 0.14 -10.18 -26.92
N ILE A 147 0.27 -10.93 -25.82
CA ILE A 147 0.64 -12.36 -25.83
C ILE A 147 -0.58 -13.30 -25.77
N GLY A 148 -1.78 -12.81 -26.05
CA GLY A 148 -2.99 -13.63 -26.14
C GLY A 148 -3.49 -14.19 -24.80
N GLY A 149 -3.28 -13.48 -23.67
CA GLY A 149 -3.80 -13.86 -22.38
C GLY A 149 -3.01 -14.93 -21.63
N ARG A 150 -1.75 -15.20 -22.00
CA ARG A 150 -0.94 -16.28 -21.40
C ARG A 150 -0.66 -16.07 -19.91
N LEU A 151 -0.48 -14.82 -19.46
CA LEU A 151 -0.28 -14.53 -18.04
C LEU A 151 -1.59 -14.74 -17.27
N SER A 152 -2.67 -14.13 -17.72
CA SER A 152 -3.96 -14.18 -17.04
C SER A 152 -4.55 -15.59 -16.96
N ALA A 153 -4.39 -16.39 -18.02
CA ALA A 153 -4.87 -17.77 -18.07
C ALA A 153 -4.31 -18.65 -16.93
N THR A 154 -3.06 -18.39 -16.54
CA THR A 154 -2.38 -19.17 -15.49
C THR A 154 -2.60 -18.57 -14.09
N THR A 155 -2.61 -17.24 -13.98
CA THR A 155 -2.45 -16.56 -12.68
C THR A 155 -3.75 -16.08 -12.06
N LYS A 156 -4.82 -15.88 -12.82
CA LYS A 156 -6.12 -15.40 -12.28
C LYS A 156 -6.76 -16.36 -11.29
N THR A 157 -6.60 -17.65 -11.50
CA THR A 157 -7.19 -18.71 -10.67
C THR A 157 -6.22 -19.29 -9.64
N THR A 158 -4.93 -18.94 -9.74
CA THR A 158 -3.90 -19.41 -8.81
C THR A 158 -3.82 -18.45 -7.62
N SER A 159 -3.89 -18.97 -6.40
CA SER A 159 -3.74 -18.18 -5.18
C SER A 159 -2.28 -17.73 -5.02
N SER A 160 -2.08 -16.47 -4.64
CA SER A 160 -0.75 -15.96 -4.25
C SER A 160 -0.31 -16.45 -2.87
N GLY A 161 -1.21 -17.09 -2.09
CA GLY A 161 -0.98 -17.45 -0.70
C GLY A 161 -0.99 -16.28 0.29
N LYS A 162 -1.27 -15.06 -0.18
CA LYS A 162 -1.26 -13.82 0.63
C LYS A 162 -2.54 -13.00 0.44
N THR A 163 -2.80 -12.12 1.41
CA THR A 163 -3.81 -11.07 1.31
C THR A 163 -3.15 -9.76 0.85
N PHE A 164 -3.95 -8.79 0.42
CA PHE A 164 -3.42 -7.45 0.11
C PHE A 164 -2.80 -6.79 1.36
N ARG A 165 -3.36 -7.03 2.56
CA ARG A 165 -2.75 -6.57 3.80
C ARG A 165 -1.36 -7.15 4.01
N ALA A 166 -1.15 -8.44 3.75
CA ALA A 166 0.18 -9.05 3.86
C ALA A 166 1.21 -8.38 2.92
N PHE A 167 0.80 -8.03 1.69
CA PHE A 167 1.68 -7.27 0.79
C PHE A 167 1.97 -5.85 1.29
N ILE A 168 0.98 -5.17 1.91
CA ILE A 168 1.17 -3.85 2.52
C ILE A 168 2.15 -3.95 3.69
N GLU A 169 2.02 -4.97 4.53
CA GLU A 169 2.91 -5.22 5.66
C GLU A 169 4.35 -5.48 5.20
N GLU A 170 4.53 -6.22 4.12
CA GLU A 170 5.85 -6.41 3.50
C GLU A 170 6.43 -5.11 2.94
N GLY A 171 5.62 -4.29 2.27
CA GLY A 171 6.05 -3.00 1.73
C GLY A 171 6.47 -2.02 2.82
N PHE A 172 5.82 -2.04 3.97
CA PHE A 172 6.14 -1.14 5.09
C PHE A 172 6.97 -1.80 6.21
N LYS A 173 7.56 -2.98 5.98
CA LYS A 173 8.28 -3.77 6.99
C LYS A 173 9.33 -2.99 7.79
N ASP A 174 9.96 -1.98 7.19
CA ASP A 174 10.99 -1.15 7.80
C ASP A 174 10.44 0.11 8.49
N HIS A 175 9.12 0.34 8.44
CA HIS A 175 8.47 1.55 8.92
C HIS A 175 7.37 1.27 9.94
N VAL A 176 7.76 1.10 11.21
CA VAL A 176 6.85 0.75 12.32
C VAL A 176 5.60 1.64 12.40
N LEU A 177 5.76 2.95 12.18
CA LEU A 177 4.62 3.88 12.22
C LEU A 177 3.66 3.64 11.05
N LEU A 178 4.17 3.46 9.83
CA LEU A 178 3.32 3.18 8.67
C LEU A 178 2.60 1.84 8.82
N LEU A 179 3.27 0.83 9.37
CA LEU A 179 2.62 -0.45 9.72
C LEU A 179 1.50 -0.25 10.74
N ALA A 180 1.75 0.47 11.84
CA ALA A 180 0.72 0.72 12.85
C ALA A 180 -0.48 1.48 12.25
N LEU A 181 -0.21 2.51 11.44
CA LEU A 181 -1.25 3.27 10.77
C LEU A 181 -2.00 2.42 9.73
N SER A 182 -1.31 1.54 8.98
CA SER A 182 -1.99 0.64 8.03
C SER A 182 -3.00 -0.28 8.72
N HIS A 183 -2.69 -0.79 9.91
CA HIS A 183 -3.63 -1.59 10.70
C HIS A 183 -4.87 -0.80 11.17
N LEU A 184 -4.75 0.52 11.30
CA LEU A 184 -5.86 1.38 11.76
C LEU A 184 -6.66 2.00 10.61
N PHE A 185 -6.04 2.25 9.47
CA PHE A 185 -6.64 3.02 8.37
C PHE A 185 -7.05 2.15 7.18
N ILE A 186 -6.45 0.98 6.99
CA ILE A 186 -6.79 0.07 5.89
C ILE A 186 -7.81 -0.96 6.38
N GLY A 187 -8.97 -0.96 5.75
CA GLY A 187 -10.13 -1.75 6.12
C GLY A 187 -10.10 -3.20 5.62
N ARG A 188 -11.22 -3.89 5.82
CA ARG A 188 -11.39 -5.33 5.61
C ARG A 188 -11.20 -5.81 4.17
N ALA A 189 -11.39 -4.95 3.17
CA ALA A 189 -11.22 -5.36 1.77
C ALA A 189 -9.78 -5.78 1.45
N ALA A 190 -8.79 -5.26 2.19
CA ALA A 190 -7.40 -5.67 2.08
C ALA A 190 -7.11 -7.06 2.69
N ASP A 191 -8.03 -7.62 3.48
CA ASP A 191 -7.87 -8.93 4.13
C ASP A 191 -8.35 -10.10 3.27
N ARG A 192 -8.87 -9.83 2.07
CA ARG A 192 -9.22 -10.88 1.13
C ARG A 192 -7.96 -11.52 0.52
N PRO A 193 -7.99 -12.84 0.26
CA PRO A 193 -6.93 -13.49 -0.49
C PRO A 193 -6.77 -12.88 -1.88
N ALA A 194 -5.52 -12.70 -2.31
CA ALA A 194 -5.19 -12.26 -3.65
C ALA A 194 -4.78 -13.43 -4.54
N SER A 195 -5.16 -13.41 -5.81
CA SER A 195 -4.61 -14.29 -6.84
C SER A 195 -3.18 -13.88 -7.22
N GLU A 196 -2.44 -14.74 -7.91
CA GLU A 196 -1.15 -14.35 -8.47
C GLU A 196 -1.28 -13.20 -9.47
N TRP A 197 -2.38 -13.15 -10.23
CA TRP A 197 -2.69 -12.05 -11.13
C TRP A 197 -2.81 -10.72 -10.39
N GLU A 198 -3.54 -10.71 -9.30
CA GLU A 198 -3.71 -9.51 -8.48
C GLU A 198 -2.40 -9.14 -7.77
N ALA A 199 -1.61 -10.11 -7.31
CA ALA A 199 -0.30 -9.86 -6.69
C ALA A 199 0.69 -9.15 -7.63
N MET A 200 0.49 -9.26 -8.96
CA MET A 200 1.29 -8.54 -9.96
C MET A 200 1.05 -7.01 -9.98
N PHE A 201 0.31 -6.44 -9.01
CA PHE A 201 0.40 -5.00 -8.74
C PHE A 201 1.80 -4.63 -8.21
N LEU A 202 2.51 -5.60 -7.64
CA LEU A 202 3.90 -5.47 -7.23
C LEU A 202 4.84 -5.75 -8.39
N PRO A 203 5.81 -4.88 -8.66
CA PRO A 203 6.81 -5.06 -9.71
C PRO A 203 7.59 -6.39 -9.59
N SER A 204 7.95 -6.79 -8.37
CA SER A 204 8.65 -8.06 -8.12
C SER A 204 7.79 -9.27 -8.49
N ALA A 205 6.52 -9.30 -8.08
CA ALA A 205 5.62 -10.39 -8.42
C ALA A 205 5.34 -10.48 -9.93
N PHE A 206 5.28 -9.34 -10.60
CA PHE A 206 5.15 -9.29 -12.07
C PHE A 206 6.42 -9.81 -12.76
N ARG A 207 7.62 -9.36 -12.35
CA ARG A 207 8.91 -9.85 -12.81
C ARG A 207 9.00 -11.38 -12.69
N ASP A 208 8.68 -11.92 -11.52
CA ASP A 208 8.77 -13.36 -11.24
C ASP A 208 7.76 -14.17 -12.09
N SER A 209 6.56 -13.61 -12.30
CA SER A 209 5.56 -14.22 -13.18
C SER A 209 5.98 -14.22 -14.66
N VAL A 210 6.60 -13.13 -15.12
CA VAL A 210 7.16 -13.02 -16.47
C VAL A 210 8.31 -14.01 -16.66
N GLU A 211 9.20 -14.16 -15.67
CA GLU A 211 10.26 -15.19 -15.72
C GLU A 211 9.66 -16.59 -15.81
N ARG A 212 8.75 -16.93 -14.91
CA ARG A 212 8.17 -18.28 -14.81
C ARG A 212 7.35 -18.67 -16.03
N ILE A 213 6.55 -17.76 -16.59
CA ILE A 213 5.60 -18.07 -17.66
C ILE A 213 6.22 -17.87 -19.05
N MET A 214 7.09 -16.87 -19.21
CA MET A 214 7.68 -16.51 -20.50
C MET A 214 9.14 -16.96 -20.63
N GLY A 215 9.80 -17.39 -19.55
CA GLY A 215 11.21 -17.75 -19.55
C GLY A 215 12.17 -16.56 -19.62
N ALA A 216 11.67 -15.34 -19.43
CA ALA A 216 12.48 -14.12 -19.46
C ALA A 216 13.21 -13.94 -18.13
N ARG A 217 14.46 -14.38 -18.06
CA ARG A 217 15.26 -14.27 -16.82
C ARG A 217 15.64 -12.83 -16.53
N PRO A 218 15.54 -12.39 -15.27
CA PRO A 218 15.99 -11.07 -14.86
C PRO A 218 17.53 -11.00 -14.87
N GLU A 219 18.04 -9.89 -15.36
CA GLU A 219 19.45 -9.50 -15.31
C GLU A 219 19.59 -8.26 -14.47
N THR A 220 20.42 -8.31 -13.42
CA THR A 220 20.67 -7.15 -12.56
C THR A 220 21.62 -6.17 -13.25
N LEU A 221 21.12 -4.98 -13.55
CA LEU A 221 21.90 -3.87 -14.10
C LEU A 221 22.58 -3.03 -13.02
N PHE A 222 21.91 -2.88 -11.89
CA PHE A 222 22.42 -2.21 -10.69
C PHE A 222 21.89 -2.91 -9.44
N HIS A 223 22.75 -3.16 -8.49
CA HIS A 223 22.38 -3.74 -7.20
C HIS A 223 22.43 -2.68 -6.10
N SER A 224 21.30 -2.51 -5.41
CA SER A 224 21.22 -1.62 -4.25
C SER A 224 22.13 -2.09 -3.12
N SER A 225 22.81 -1.16 -2.45
CA SER A 225 23.56 -1.44 -1.23
C SER A 225 22.69 -1.47 0.04
N ARG A 226 21.37 -1.29 -0.10
CA ARG A 226 20.45 -1.38 1.05
C ARG A 226 20.42 -2.81 1.58
N ILE A 227 20.49 -2.93 2.89
CA ILE A 227 20.33 -4.22 3.56
C ILE A 227 18.86 -4.57 3.52
N ASP A 228 18.52 -5.68 2.87
CA ASP A 228 17.15 -6.20 2.93
C ASP A 228 16.90 -6.73 4.34
N VAL A 229 16.12 -5.99 5.11
CA VAL A 229 15.73 -6.42 6.46
C VAL A 229 14.62 -7.46 6.30
N PRO A 230 14.83 -8.70 6.78
CA PRO A 230 13.77 -9.71 6.73
C PRO A 230 12.52 -9.17 7.44
N ALA A 231 11.34 -9.46 6.89
CA ALA A 231 10.07 -9.12 7.53
C ALA A 231 10.08 -9.67 8.96
N ARG A 232 10.35 -8.79 9.91
CA ARG A 232 10.34 -9.15 11.32
C ARG A 232 8.91 -9.07 11.83
N VAL A 233 8.62 -9.84 12.88
CA VAL A 233 7.50 -9.84 13.81
C VAL A 233 6.56 -8.63 13.61
N PRO A 234 5.25 -8.74 13.82
CA PRO A 234 4.25 -7.72 13.52
C PRO A 234 4.48 -6.40 14.30
N THR A 235 5.53 -5.66 13.90
CA THR A 235 6.03 -4.47 14.59
C THR A 235 4.97 -3.37 14.68
N GLY A 236 4.08 -3.28 13.70
CA GLY A 236 2.93 -2.38 13.76
C GLY A 236 1.95 -2.72 14.89
N HIS A 237 1.62 -4.00 15.05
CA HIS A 237 0.80 -4.48 16.17
C HIS A 237 1.49 -4.26 17.51
N LEU A 238 2.81 -4.52 17.59
CA LEU A 238 3.59 -4.27 18.79
C LEU A 238 3.63 -2.77 19.16
N ALA A 239 3.70 -1.88 18.18
CA ALA A 239 3.64 -0.44 18.42
C ALA A 239 2.27 -0.02 19.04
N ILE A 240 1.17 -0.57 18.50
CA ILE A 240 -0.18 -0.31 19.05
C ILE A 240 -0.29 -0.84 20.47
N LEU A 241 0.19 -2.05 20.75
CA LEU A 241 0.20 -2.63 22.10
C LEU A 241 1.08 -1.84 23.06
N SER A 242 2.27 -1.42 22.62
CA SER A 242 3.18 -0.60 23.42
C SER A 242 2.53 0.72 23.81
N TYR A 243 1.87 1.38 22.84
CA TYR A 243 1.10 2.58 23.11
C TYR A 243 0.04 2.33 24.19
N GLY A 244 -0.79 1.29 24.04
CA GLY A 244 -1.85 0.94 24.98
C GLY A 244 -1.32 0.65 26.41
N THR A 245 -0.23 -0.09 26.48
CA THR A 245 0.41 -0.46 27.77
C THR A 245 1.02 0.76 28.45
N ILE A 246 1.78 1.58 27.72
CA ILE A 246 2.39 2.81 28.25
C ILE A 246 1.30 3.80 28.70
N ALA A 247 0.25 3.98 27.89
CA ALA A 247 -0.86 4.85 28.22
C ALA A 247 -1.58 4.39 29.50
N ALA A 248 -1.89 3.09 29.61
CA ALA A 248 -2.52 2.53 30.81
C ALA A 248 -1.64 2.69 32.06
N PHE A 249 -0.34 2.47 31.94
CA PHE A 249 0.62 2.70 33.03
C PHE A 249 0.62 4.18 33.46
N LEU A 250 0.79 5.11 32.51
CA LEU A 250 0.82 6.55 32.76
C LEU A 250 -0.49 7.05 33.38
N ILE A 251 -1.64 6.56 32.93
CA ILE A 251 -2.95 6.85 33.53
C ILE A 251 -2.98 6.41 35.00
N SER A 252 -2.46 5.21 35.27
CA SER A 252 -2.47 4.62 36.60
C SER A 252 -1.59 5.38 37.59
N VAL A 253 -0.36 5.74 37.20
CA VAL A 253 0.62 6.43 38.09
C VAL A 253 0.31 7.92 38.25
N SER A 254 -0.38 8.53 37.27
CA SER A 254 -0.74 9.97 37.32
C SER A 254 -2.05 10.26 38.02
N ARG A 255 -2.73 9.24 38.58
CA ARG A 255 -4.08 9.38 39.16
C ARG A 255 -4.20 10.47 40.22
N THR A 256 -3.17 10.65 41.06
CA THR A 256 -3.13 11.63 42.18
C THR A 256 -2.38 12.91 41.81
N LYS A 257 -1.79 13.00 40.60
CA LYS A 257 -0.98 14.15 40.20
C LYS A 257 -1.85 15.28 39.64
N ARG A 258 -1.43 16.54 39.89
CA ARG A 258 -2.14 17.74 39.37
C ARG A 258 -2.29 17.73 37.87
N TYR A 259 -1.28 17.23 37.13
CA TYR A 259 -1.29 17.09 35.67
C TYR A 259 -2.04 15.84 35.15
N GLY A 260 -2.47 14.95 36.07
CA GLY A 260 -3.05 13.66 35.67
C GLY A 260 -4.32 13.78 34.81
N ALA A 261 -5.12 14.83 34.99
CA ALA A 261 -6.30 15.07 34.17
C ALA A 261 -5.92 15.38 32.71
N TRP A 262 -4.94 16.24 32.48
CA TRP A 262 -4.43 16.59 31.18
C TRP A 262 -3.77 15.40 30.49
N LEU A 263 -2.96 14.65 31.23
CA LEU A 263 -2.31 13.46 30.68
C LEU A 263 -3.34 12.41 30.23
N ARG A 264 -4.38 12.15 31.03
CA ARG A 264 -5.48 11.26 30.63
C ARG A 264 -6.20 11.76 29.39
N ALA A 265 -6.47 13.07 29.31
CA ALA A 265 -7.09 13.67 28.14
C ALA A 265 -6.24 13.48 26.89
N LEU A 266 -4.93 13.73 26.98
CA LEU A 266 -3.99 13.55 25.87
C LEU A 266 -3.94 12.09 25.40
N LEU A 267 -3.79 11.14 26.34
CA LEU A 267 -3.67 9.71 26.02
C LEU A 267 -4.95 9.11 25.42
N VAL A 268 -6.12 9.67 25.76
CA VAL A 268 -7.39 9.26 25.13
C VAL A 268 -7.66 10.00 23.82
N ALA A 269 -7.15 11.24 23.69
CA ALA A 269 -7.31 12.01 22.47
C ALA A 269 -6.63 11.35 21.26
N VAL A 270 -5.47 10.70 21.44
CA VAL A 270 -4.74 10.06 20.34
C VAL A 270 -5.60 9.01 19.60
N PRO A 271 -6.11 7.94 20.25
CA PRO A 271 -6.98 6.99 19.54
C PRO A 271 -8.28 7.62 19.03
N GLY A 272 -8.82 8.62 19.75
CA GLY A 272 -9.99 9.37 19.29
C GLY A 272 -9.76 10.16 18.00
N LEU A 273 -8.60 10.83 17.89
CA LEU A 273 -8.20 11.56 16.69
C LEU A 273 -7.88 10.62 15.52
N LEU A 274 -7.22 9.51 15.80
CA LEU A 274 -6.98 8.46 14.78
C LEU A 274 -8.31 7.89 14.27
N GLY A 275 -9.26 7.61 15.17
CA GLY A 275 -10.60 7.18 14.80
C GLY A 275 -11.38 8.23 13.99
N LEU A 276 -11.24 9.53 14.34
CA LEU A 276 -11.81 10.62 13.55
C LEU A 276 -11.20 10.66 12.15
N GLY A 277 -9.87 10.60 12.06
CA GLY A 277 -9.15 10.58 10.78
C GLY A 277 -9.56 9.39 9.91
N ALA A 278 -9.59 8.18 10.48
CA ALA A 278 -10.02 6.97 9.78
C ALA A 278 -11.49 7.07 9.33
N GLY A 279 -12.38 7.62 10.16
CA GLY A 279 -13.77 7.86 9.81
C GLY A 279 -13.94 8.88 8.69
N LEU A 280 -13.20 9.99 8.73
CA LEU A 280 -13.20 11.00 7.65
C LEU A 280 -12.67 10.41 6.34
N ILE A 281 -11.60 9.61 6.39
CA ILE A 281 -11.09 8.92 5.20
C ILE A 281 -12.14 7.94 4.67
N ALA A 282 -12.75 7.12 5.51
CA ALA A 282 -13.79 6.17 5.10
C ALA A 282 -15.02 6.84 4.48
N LEU A 283 -15.36 8.05 4.91
CA LEU A 283 -16.45 8.85 4.33
C LEU A 283 -16.08 9.54 3.03
N TYR A 284 -14.79 9.87 2.86
CA TYR A 284 -14.30 10.64 1.72
C TYR A 284 -13.77 9.77 0.59
N ALA A 285 -13.13 8.65 0.91
CA ALA A 285 -12.52 7.73 -0.05
C ALA A 285 -13.56 6.94 -0.83
N ILE A 286 -13.17 6.49 -2.03
CA ILE A 286 -13.95 5.57 -2.86
C ILE A 286 -13.30 4.18 -2.96
N GLN A 287 -12.03 4.04 -2.54
CA GLN A 287 -11.35 2.76 -2.55
C GLN A 287 -11.93 1.85 -1.47
N GLU A 288 -12.32 0.62 -1.85
CA GLU A 288 -12.94 -0.35 -0.94
C GLU A 288 -12.06 -0.66 0.27
N GLU A 289 -10.73 -0.63 0.10
CA GLU A 289 -9.74 -0.87 1.15
C GLU A 289 -9.72 0.22 2.22
N LEU A 290 -10.34 1.38 1.98
CA LEU A 290 -10.42 2.49 2.92
C LEU A 290 -11.82 2.70 3.48
N VAL A 291 -12.87 2.37 2.71
CA VAL A 291 -14.27 2.61 3.07
C VAL A 291 -14.74 1.67 4.19
N TRP A 292 -14.49 0.35 4.05
CA TRP A 292 -14.95 -0.66 5.00
C TRP A 292 -13.92 -0.92 6.11
N ASN A 293 -13.76 0.06 7.01
CA ASN A 293 -12.75 0.03 8.07
C ASN A 293 -13.34 -0.44 9.40
N GLU A 294 -13.10 -1.71 9.75
CA GLU A 294 -13.57 -2.34 11.00
C GLU A 294 -12.85 -1.78 12.24
N ALA A 295 -11.67 -1.12 12.10
CA ALA A 295 -10.99 -0.49 13.23
C ALA A 295 -11.82 0.63 13.87
N LEU A 296 -12.76 1.24 13.14
CA LEU A 296 -13.71 2.22 13.67
C LEU A 296 -14.63 1.66 14.76
N LEU A 297 -14.80 0.36 14.84
CA LEU A 297 -15.49 -0.31 15.95
C LEU A 297 -14.68 -0.25 17.25
N VAL A 298 -13.34 -0.10 17.16
CA VAL A 298 -12.41 -0.14 18.30
C VAL A 298 -11.88 1.25 18.64
N ILE A 299 -11.56 2.07 17.64
CA ILE A 299 -11.12 3.46 17.81
C ILE A 299 -12.20 4.40 17.27
N THR A 300 -12.68 5.31 18.11
CA THR A 300 -13.76 6.24 17.74
C THR A 300 -13.53 7.60 18.39
N PRO A 301 -13.91 8.72 17.74
CA PRO A 301 -13.84 10.04 18.36
C PRO A 301 -14.66 10.14 19.65
N LEU A 302 -15.64 9.26 19.83
CA LEU A 302 -16.46 9.20 21.05
C LEU A 302 -15.69 8.68 22.28
N GLU A 303 -14.43 8.23 22.14
CA GLU A 303 -13.61 7.81 23.29
C GLU A 303 -13.40 8.93 24.31
N VAL A 304 -13.58 10.18 23.94
CA VAL A 304 -13.60 11.31 24.86
C VAL A 304 -14.64 11.13 25.99
N LEU A 305 -15.72 10.40 25.76
CA LEU A 305 -16.72 10.07 26.78
C LEU A 305 -16.14 9.22 27.93
N ALA A 306 -15.08 8.46 27.68
CA ALA A 306 -14.38 7.72 28.73
C ALA A 306 -13.73 8.62 29.78
N LEU A 307 -13.51 9.89 29.46
CA LEU A 307 -12.96 10.91 30.36
C LEU A 307 -14.00 11.46 31.35
N ARG A 308 -15.28 11.21 31.17
CA ARG A 308 -16.34 11.67 32.10
C ARG A 308 -16.30 10.90 33.42
N THR A 309 -16.63 11.61 34.50
CA THR A 309 -16.65 11.03 35.86
C THR A 309 -18.05 10.57 36.32
N ASP A 310 -19.09 10.94 35.60
CA ASP A 310 -20.48 10.64 35.88
C ASP A 310 -20.91 9.22 35.48
N ARG A 311 -22.22 8.94 35.55
CA ARG A 311 -22.80 7.65 35.16
C ARG A 311 -22.53 7.32 33.67
N LEU A 312 -22.59 8.33 32.80
CA LEU A 312 -22.36 8.15 31.38
C LEU A 312 -20.94 7.67 31.08
N GLY A 313 -19.92 8.28 31.67
CA GLY A 313 -18.54 7.86 31.52
C GLY A 313 -18.28 6.42 32.00
N ARG A 314 -18.87 6.02 33.14
CA ARG A 314 -18.79 4.65 33.67
C ARG A 314 -19.47 3.64 32.71
N TRP A 315 -20.68 3.99 32.27
CA TRP A 315 -21.41 3.16 31.30
C TRP A 315 -20.64 3.01 30.00
N TRP A 316 -20.08 4.11 29.49
CA TRP A 316 -19.25 4.10 28.30
C TRP A 316 -18.07 3.13 28.43
N ARG A 317 -17.21 3.28 29.44
CA ARG A 317 -16.02 2.43 29.63
C ARG A 317 -16.38 0.95 29.74
N ARG A 318 -17.38 0.60 30.55
CA ARG A 318 -17.81 -0.80 30.73
C ARG A 318 -18.49 -1.37 29.50
N GLY A 319 -19.35 -0.58 28.84
CA GLY A 319 -20.02 -0.97 27.61
C GLY A 319 -19.03 -1.19 26.47
N ARG A 320 -18.01 -0.33 26.37
CA ARG A 320 -16.93 -0.50 25.35
C ARG A 320 -16.15 -1.79 25.57
N VAL A 321 -15.74 -2.11 26.80
CA VAL A 321 -15.05 -3.37 27.11
C VAL A 321 -15.93 -4.58 26.76
N GLY A 322 -17.23 -4.52 27.10
CA GLY A 322 -18.18 -5.56 26.68
C GLY A 322 -18.30 -5.69 25.15
N LEU A 323 -18.38 -4.56 24.46
CA LEU A 323 -18.39 -4.54 22.98
C LEU A 323 -17.10 -5.13 22.41
N PHE A 324 -15.94 -4.87 22.98
CA PHE A 324 -14.67 -5.43 22.54
C PHE A 324 -14.62 -6.95 22.66
N ALA A 325 -15.24 -7.54 23.68
CA ALA A 325 -15.37 -8.98 23.78
C ALA A 325 -16.24 -9.55 22.63
N VAL A 326 -17.33 -8.87 22.28
CA VAL A 326 -18.17 -9.25 21.12
C VAL A 326 -17.38 -9.14 19.81
N ILE A 327 -16.65 -8.03 19.58
CA ILE A 327 -15.81 -7.84 18.40
C ILE A 327 -14.74 -8.94 18.30
N ALA A 328 -14.11 -9.31 19.43
CA ALA A 328 -13.12 -10.39 19.44
C ALA A 328 -13.74 -11.74 19.06
N LEU A 329 -14.96 -12.05 19.54
CA LEU A 329 -15.69 -13.26 19.16
C LEU A 329 -16.08 -13.26 17.68
N LEU A 330 -16.53 -12.13 17.15
CA LEU A 330 -16.87 -12.00 15.72
C LEU A 330 -15.63 -12.14 14.84
N GLY A 331 -14.48 -11.62 15.27
CA GLY A 331 -13.20 -11.80 14.59
C GLY A 331 -12.75 -13.27 14.63
N ALA A 332 -12.83 -13.94 15.79
CA ALA A 332 -12.50 -15.35 15.91
C ALA A 332 -13.42 -16.23 15.06
N GLY A 333 -14.68 -15.82 14.88
CA GLY A 333 -15.67 -16.48 14.02
C GLY A 333 -15.55 -16.14 12.52
N GLY A 334 -14.59 -15.32 12.11
CA GLY A 334 -14.37 -14.92 10.71
C GLY A 334 -15.43 -13.96 10.14
N VAL A 335 -16.29 -13.37 10.98
CA VAL A 335 -17.27 -12.35 10.57
C VAL A 335 -16.57 -11.01 10.32
N LEU A 336 -15.65 -10.64 11.20
CA LEU A 336 -14.72 -9.52 11.01
C LEU A 336 -13.41 -10.08 10.46
N LEU A 337 -12.87 -9.43 9.43
CA LEU A 337 -11.69 -9.90 8.71
C LEU A 337 -10.42 -9.13 9.13
N GLN A 338 -10.57 -7.87 9.53
CA GLN A 338 -9.44 -7.03 9.90
C GLN A 338 -8.81 -7.50 11.21
N PRO A 339 -7.46 -7.59 11.33
CA PRO A 339 -6.78 -8.08 12.53
C PRO A 339 -6.79 -7.05 13.67
N LEU A 340 -7.92 -6.89 14.36
CA LEU A 340 -8.17 -5.86 15.39
C LEU A 340 -7.57 -6.17 16.76
N TRP A 341 -6.97 -7.34 16.98
CA TRP A 341 -6.57 -7.86 18.29
C TRP A 341 -5.67 -6.91 19.09
N SER A 342 -4.69 -6.25 18.44
CA SER A 342 -3.77 -5.31 19.11
C SER A 342 -4.49 -4.05 19.59
N SER A 343 -5.38 -3.52 18.76
CA SER A 343 -6.20 -2.34 19.10
C SER A 343 -7.21 -2.65 20.20
N LEU A 344 -7.83 -3.84 20.17
CA LEU A 344 -8.75 -4.31 21.23
C LEU A 344 -8.03 -4.39 22.58
N ILE A 345 -6.85 -5.00 22.63
CA ILE A 345 -6.05 -5.12 23.84
C ILE A 345 -5.62 -3.72 24.32
N ALA A 346 -5.07 -2.89 23.45
CA ALA A 346 -4.61 -1.56 23.79
C ALA A 346 -5.73 -0.69 24.39
N MET A 347 -6.89 -0.67 23.75
CA MET A 347 -8.04 0.11 24.23
C MET A 347 -8.64 -0.47 25.50
N THR A 348 -8.67 -1.79 25.67
CA THR A 348 -9.11 -2.42 26.93
C THR A 348 -8.22 -2.01 28.10
N LEU A 349 -6.90 -2.00 27.92
CA LEU A 349 -5.94 -1.55 28.94
C LEU A 349 -6.16 -0.07 29.33
N ILE A 350 -6.33 0.80 28.33
CA ILE A 350 -6.60 2.24 28.57
C ILE A 350 -7.90 2.44 29.35
N LEU A 351 -8.99 1.81 28.91
CA LEU A 351 -10.30 1.95 29.55
C LEU A 351 -10.31 1.35 30.96
N GLY A 352 -9.63 0.22 31.17
CA GLY A 352 -9.45 -0.40 32.49
C GLY A 352 -8.67 0.50 33.44
N ALA A 353 -7.56 1.09 32.99
CA ALA A 353 -6.77 2.03 33.77
C ALA A 353 -7.58 3.29 34.17
N LEU A 354 -8.41 3.81 33.25
CA LEU A 354 -9.32 4.93 33.54
C LEU A 354 -10.38 4.57 34.61
N GLU A 355 -10.92 3.36 34.54
CA GLU A 355 -11.91 2.91 35.54
C GLU A 355 -11.29 2.77 36.94
N ILE A 356 -10.09 2.17 37.02
CA ILE A 356 -9.33 2.01 38.26
C ILE A 356 -8.94 3.38 38.82
N ALA A 357 -8.40 4.28 38.01
CA ALA A 357 -7.98 5.62 38.49
C ALA A 357 -9.11 6.47 39.02
N ARG A 358 -10.36 6.13 38.77
CA ARG A 358 -11.57 6.86 39.20
C ARG A 358 -12.40 6.12 40.24
N SER A 359 -11.97 4.94 40.68
CA SER A 359 -12.65 4.20 41.73
C SER A 359 -12.59 4.98 43.07
N PRO A 360 -13.71 5.07 43.82
CA PRO A 360 -13.74 5.75 45.16
C PRO A 360 -12.69 5.19 46.13
N LYS A 361 -12.37 3.90 46.06
CA LYS A 361 -11.31 3.27 46.88
C LYS A 361 -9.91 3.79 46.54
N ALA A 362 -9.68 4.20 45.29
CA ALA A 362 -8.39 4.72 44.82
C ALA A 362 -8.17 6.21 45.17
N GLN A 363 -9.22 6.93 45.58
CA GLN A 363 -9.14 8.34 45.98
C GLN A 363 -8.85 8.49 47.48
N ARG A 364 -8.94 7.40 48.26
CA ARG A 364 -8.71 7.37 49.73
C ARG A 364 -7.34 6.82 50.11
N ALA A 365 -6.53 6.35 49.14
CA ALA A 365 -5.15 5.90 49.29
C ALA A 365 -4.19 6.93 48.68
#